data_38241657d6f16125c00c3e33fbb79f8a
#
_entry.id   38241657d6f16125c00c3e33fbb79f8a
#
_cell.length_a   1.000
_cell.length_b   1.000
_cell.length_c   1.000
_cell.angle_alpha   90.00
_cell.angle_beta   90.00
_cell.angle_gamma   90.00
#
_symmetry.space_group_name_H-M   'P 1'
#
loop_
_entity.id
_entity.type
_entity.pdbx_description
1 polymer ?
#
loop_
_entity_poly.entity_id
_entity_poly.type
_entity_poly.pdbx_seq_one_letter_code
_entity_poly.pdbx_strand_id
1 'polypeptide(L)'
;MAAPPLHPDLMPSLRQLVRGLEILVWALPFSLLFCMQEIMGSDWESWGALPLLLSMALLWYGTSRMKCFQPQEGVWQSAVRMSEVLAIIMVGLVPFLHWQQTIPDQAAAFYSPEQKHVVYSVIIFCAASVMFLLNLNHLLNRLVAMLPDPILRADIRFFVIVNFVLFLPLMLSMCLSQLSLPLYNWFAQNHPQLAQRIGSVLGLENFLHLVTLWIATLIVATSMAMLWKTKEAILNSVFSLEPPLEEGEEEVVIELEELAENDGTSSKKPKPFDPSLN
;
A
#
# COMPACT_ATOMS: atom_id res chain seq x y z
N MET A 1 30.83 -15.03 -9.27
CA MET A 1 29.92 -15.21 -10.43
C MET A 1 29.33 -13.87 -10.76
N ALA A 2 29.69 -13.22 -11.87
CA ALA A 2 29.13 -11.95 -12.28
C ALA A 2 27.61 -12.11 -12.54
N ALA A 3 26.79 -11.26 -11.94
CA ALA A 3 25.36 -11.24 -12.20
C ALA A 3 25.11 -11.07 -13.71
N PRO A 4 24.20 -11.84 -14.32
CA PRO A 4 23.89 -11.67 -15.73
C PRO A 4 23.43 -10.24 -15.98
N PRO A 5 23.87 -9.59 -17.07
CA PRO A 5 23.47 -8.21 -17.38
C PRO A 5 21.95 -8.15 -17.49
N LEU A 6 21.34 -7.22 -16.75
CA LEU A 6 19.90 -6.96 -16.84
C LEU A 6 19.52 -6.73 -18.31
N HIS A 7 18.56 -7.51 -18.80
CA HIS A 7 18.05 -7.34 -20.17
C HIS A 7 17.63 -5.89 -20.40
N PRO A 8 18.11 -5.20 -21.43
CA PRO A 8 17.81 -3.78 -21.67
C PRO A 8 16.32 -3.50 -21.79
N ASP A 9 15.52 -4.49 -22.17
CA ASP A 9 14.06 -4.37 -22.32
C ASP A 9 13.31 -4.33 -20.96
N LEU A 10 13.94 -4.74 -19.85
CA LEU A 10 13.32 -4.70 -18.51
C LEU A 10 13.39 -3.32 -17.86
N MET A 11 14.35 -2.47 -18.25
CA MET A 11 14.53 -1.14 -17.68
C MET A 11 13.31 -0.20 -17.86
N PRO A 12 12.69 -0.09 -19.05
CA PRO A 12 11.55 0.80 -19.24
C PRO A 12 10.31 0.32 -18.48
N SER A 13 10.07 -0.99 -18.40
CA SER A 13 8.93 -1.56 -17.65
C SER A 13 9.08 -1.36 -16.14
N LEU A 14 10.30 -1.53 -15.61
CA LEU A 14 10.61 -1.30 -14.20
C LEU A 14 10.47 0.20 -13.83
N ARG A 15 10.91 1.10 -14.71
CA ARG A 15 10.73 2.54 -14.52
C ARG A 15 9.25 2.94 -14.45
N GLN A 16 8.39 2.30 -15.25
CA GLN A 16 6.95 2.54 -15.21
C GLN A 16 6.34 2.01 -13.92
N LEU A 17 6.78 0.83 -13.43
CA LEU A 17 6.38 0.27 -12.15
C LEU A 17 6.71 1.21 -11.00
N VAL A 18 7.97 1.68 -10.91
CA VAL A 18 8.42 2.61 -9.86
C VAL A 18 7.60 3.90 -9.87
N ARG A 19 7.33 4.47 -11.04
CA ARG A 19 6.46 5.64 -11.16
C ARG A 19 5.01 5.35 -10.72
N GLY A 20 4.48 4.18 -11.06
CA GLY A 20 3.16 3.74 -10.60
C GLY A 20 3.09 3.66 -9.07
N LEU A 21 4.08 3.04 -8.43
CA LEU A 21 4.19 2.96 -6.97
C LEU A 21 4.30 4.35 -6.34
N GLU A 22 5.09 5.26 -6.92
CA GLU A 22 5.24 6.62 -6.43
C GLU A 22 3.94 7.41 -6.46
N ILE A 23 3.17 7.30 -7.53
CA ILE A 23 1.85 7.92 -7.64
C ILE A 23 0.92 7.35 -6.57
N LEU A 24 0.90 6.03 -6.35
CA LEU A 24 0.06 5.39 -5.34
C LEU A 24 0.42 5.81 -3.91
N VAL A 25 1.72 6.00 -3.60
CA VAL A 25 2.17 6.51 -2.29
C VAL A 25 1.53 7.85 -1.94
N TRP A 26 1.40 8.74 -2.92
CA TRP A 26 0.77 10.04 -2.70
C TRP A 26 -0.75 10.01 -2.85
N ALA A 27 -1.27 9.25 -3.80
CA ALA A 27 -2.69 9.19 -4.08
C ALA A 27 -3.50 8.58 -2.92
N LEU A 28 -2.98 7.58 -2.20
CA LEU A 28 -3.66 6.93 -1.09
C LEU A 28 -3.98 7.90 0.07
N PRO A 29 -3.01 8.64 0.66
CA PRO A 29 -3.31 9.56 1.73
C PRO A 29 -4.20 10.73 1.29
N PHE A 30 -4.01 11.24 0.06
CA PHE A 30 -4.90 12.28 -0.46
C PHE A 30 -6.32 11.79 -0.66
N SER A 31 -6.53 10.58 -1.18
CA SER A 31 -7.86 10.01 -1.33
C SER A 31 -8.55 9.80 0.01
N LEU A 32 -7.82 9.32 1.03
CA LEU A 32 -8.37 9.20 2.38
C LEU A 32 -8.74 10.57 2.96
N LEU A 33 -7.84 11.56 2.85
CA LEU A 33 -8.06 12.90 3.37
C LEU A 33 -9.29 13.56 2.75
N PHE A 34 -9.46 13.47 1.42
CA PHE A 34 -10.62 14.03 0.74
C PHE A 34 -11.90 13.23 1.02
N CYS A 35 -11.83 11.90 1.18
CA CYS A 35 -12.98 11.13 1.66
C CYS A 35 -13.42 11.56 3.06
N MET A 36 -12.45 11.77 3.98
CA MET A 36 -12.75 12.26 5.32
C MET A 36 -13.43 13.64 5.28
N GLN A 37 -12.90 14.52 4.43
CA GLN A 37 -13.41 15.86 4.27
C GLN A 37 -14.86 15.87 3.73
N GLU A 38 -15.16 15.00 2.75
CA GLU A 38 -16.51 14.78 2.25
C GLU A 38 -17.45 14.26 3.36
N ILE A 39 -17.01 13.35 4.22
CA ILE A 39 -17.83 12.79 5.32
C ILE A 39 -18.07 13.84 6.41
N MET A 40 -17.11 14.70 6.71
CA MET A 40 -17.19 15.69 7.79
C MET A 40 -17.94 16.97 7.40
N GLY A 41 -18.37 17.12 6.14
CA GLY A 41 -19.15 18.28 5.68
C GLY A 41 -18.39 19.59 5.83
N SER A 42 -17.19 19.70 5.25
CA SER A 42 -16.37 20.90 5.37
C SER A 42 -16.84 22.02 4.40
N ASP A 43 -16.49 23.28 4.74
CA ASP A 43 -16.86 24.51 4.01
C ASP A 43 -16.29 24.61 2.57
N TRP A 44 -15.81 23.52 1.99
CA TRP A 44 -15.29 23.45 0.63
C TRP A 44 -16.37 23.24 -0.45
N GLU A 45 -17.60 23.63 -0.15
CA GLU A 45 -18.74 23.52 -1.07
C GLU A 45 -18.45 24.08 -2.47
N SER A 46 -17.58 25.10 -2.56
CA SER A 46 -17.20 25.71 -3.85
C SER A 46 -16.43 24.80 -4.80
N TRP A 47 -15.70 23.81 -4.29
CA TRP A 47 -14.89 22.87 -5.11
C TRP A 47 -15.62 21.57 -5.40
N GLY A 48 -16.71 21.27 -4.65
CA GLY A 48 -17.52 20.07 -4.81
C GLY A 48 -16.68 18.79 -4.75
N ALA A 49 -17.07 17.80 -5.52
CA ALA A 49 -16.42 16.49 -5.58
C ALA A 49 -15.06 16.46 -6.34
N LEU A 50 -14.59 17.60 -6.88
CA LEU A 50 -13.39 17.64 -7.75
C LEU A 50 -12.11 17.14 -7.08
N PRO A 51 -11.74 17.54 -5.83
CA PRO A 51 -10.50 17.07 -5.21
C PRO A 51 -10.50 15.56 -5.00
N LEU A 52 -11.63 15.00 -4.56
CA LEU A 52 -11.80 13.58 -4.37
C LEU A 52 -11.73 12.82 -5.71
N LEU A 53 -12.40 13.34 -6.74
CA LEU A 53 -12.38 12.75 -8.07
C LEU A 53 -10.97 12.72 -8.64
N LEU A 54 -10.19 13.78 -8.43
CA LEU A 54 -8.82 13.88 -8.90
C LEU A 54 -7.90 12.89 -8.17
N SER A 55 -8.06 12.73 -6.86
CA SER A 55 -7.30 11.76 -6.06
C SER A 55 -7.61 10.32 -6.45
N MET A 56 -8.89 9.98 -6.70
CA MET A 56 -9.29 8.66 -7.19
C MET A 56 -8.79 8.39 -8.61
N ALA A 57 -8.79 9.41 -9.48
CA ALA A 57 -8.20 9.31 -10.82
C ALA A 57 -6.68 9.07 -10.76
N LEU A 58 -5.97 9.63 -9.78
CA LEU A 58 -4.56 9.34 -9.54
C LEU A 58 -4.34 7.89 -9.10
N LEU A 59 -5.23 7.31 -8.27
CA LEU A 59 -5.16 5.88 -7.94
C LEU A 59 -5.31 5.01 -9.19
N TRP A 60 -6.30 5.30 -10.03
CA TRP A 60 -6.47 4.62 -11.31
C TRP A 60 -5.24 4.76 -12.21
N TYR A 61 -4.70 5.96 -12.34
CA TYR A 61 -3.51 6.22 -13.17
C TYR A 61 -2.28 5.48 -12.63
N GLY A 62 -2.05 5.49 -11.32
CA GLY A 62 -0.95 4.76 -10.67
C GLY A 62 -1.02 3.25 -10.94
N THR A 63 -2.21 2.65 -10.77
CA THR A 63 -2.43 1.23 -11.03
C THR A 63 -2.26 0.88 -12.51
N SER A 64 -2.74 1.73 -13.43
CA SER A 64 -2.62 1.50 -14.88
C SER A 64 -1.15 1.46 -15.35
N ARG A 65 -0.25 2.22 -14.68
CA ARG A 65 1.19 2.19 -14.97
C ARG A 65 1.86 0.86 -14.61
N MET A 66 1.31 0.12 -13.65
CA MET A 66 1.85 -1.17 -13.23
C MET A 66 1.60 -2.30 -14.24
N LYS A 67 0.70 -2.13 -15.20
CA LYS A 67 0.38 -3.13 -16.24
C LYS A 67 1.57 -3.51 -17.11
N CYS A 68 2.46 -2.57 -17.37
CA CYS A 68 3.60 -2.79 -18.27
C CYS A 68 4.69 -3.68 -17.66
N PHE A 69 4.60 -3.96 -16.36
CA PHE A 69 5.52 -4.84 -15.67
C PHE A 69 5.07 -6.29 -15.83
N GLN A 70 6.00 -7.17 -16.23
CA GLN A 70 5.81 -8.61 -16.43
C GLN A 70 4.49 -9.02 -17.13
N PRO A 71 4.32 -8.69 -18.41
CA PRO A 71 3.09 -8.99 -19.17
C PRO A 71 2.84 -10.50 -19.32
N GLN A 72 3.86 -11.35 -19.09
CA GLN A 72 3.77 -12.81 -19.22
C GLN A 72 3.22 -13.50 -17.97
N GLU A 73 3.19 -12.83 -16.81
CA GLU A 73 2.66 -13.41 -15.58
C GLU A 73 1.14 -13.16 -15.45
N GLY A 74 0.35 -14.19 -15.73
CA GLY A 74 -1.12 -14.09 -15.73
C GLY A 74 -1.72 -13.69 -14.38
N VAL A 75 -1.10 -14.12 -13.26
CA VAL A 75 -1.58 -13.79 -11.90
C VAL A 75 -1.36 -12.30 -11.60
N TRP A 76 -0.18 -11.76 -11.97
CA TRP A 76 0.12 -10.33 -11.84
C TRP A 76 -0.86 -9.48 -12.66
N GLN A 77 -1.04 -9.83 -13.93
CA GLN A 77 -1.93 -9.11 -14.83
C GLN A 77 -3.39 -9.12 -14.34
N SER A 78 -3.86 -10.25 -13.80
CA SER A 78 -5.19 -10.37 -13.21
C SER A 78 -5.36 -9.45 -12.01
N ALA A 79 -4.38 -9.41 -11.08
CA ALA A 79 -4.43 -8.57 -9.90
C ALA A 79 -4.37 -7.07 -10.25
N VAL A 80 -3.51 -6.67 -11.20
CA VAL A 80 -3.44 -5.28 -11.67
C VAL A 80 -4.74 -4.87 -12.35
N ARG A 81 -5.31 -5.72 -13.21
CA ARG A 81 -6.59 -5.46 -13.89
C ARG A 81 -7.74 -5.31 -12.86
N MET A 82 -7.75 -6.15 -11.83
CA MET A 82 -8.74 -6.04 -10.74
C MET A 82 -8.62 -4.71 -10.01
N SER A 83 -7.39 -4.28 -9.65
CA SER A 83 -7.16 -2.96 -9.04
C SER A 83 -7.64 -1.82 -9.93
N GLU A 84 -7.37 -1.91 -11.24
CA GLU A 84 -7.78 -0.90 -12.20
C GLU A 84 -9.30 -0.79 -12.32
N VAL A 85 -10.01 -1.93 -12.41
CA VAL A 85 -11.48 -1.96 -12.45
C VAL A 85 -12.06 -1.35 -11.17
N LEU A 86 -11.54 -1.74 -10.00
CA LEU A 86 -11.98 -1.19 -8.72
C LEU A 86 -11.74 0.34 -8.63
N ALA A 87 -10.58 0.80 -9.10
CA ALA A 87 -10.28 2.24 -9.14
C ALA A 87 -11.24 3.01 -10.08
N ILE A 88 -11.58 2.45 -11.25
CA ILE A 88 -12.58 3.04 -12.16
C ILE A 88 -13.96 3.10 -11.50
N ILE A 89 -14.39 2.04 -10.81
CA ILE A 89 -15.65 2.02 -10.07
C ILE A 89 -15.66 3.13 -9.01
N MET A 90 -14.56 3.28 -8.25
CA MET A 90 -14.43 4.33 -7.25
C MET A 90 -14.52 5.72 -7.87
N VAL A 91 -13.82 6.00 -8.96
CA VAL A 91 -13.91 7.27 -9.71
C VAL A 91 -15.35 7.57 -10.13
N GLY A 92 -16.05 6.58 -10.68
CA GLY A 92 -17.44 6.73 -11.14
C GLY A 92 -18.44 6.98 -10.02
N LEU A 93 -18.14 6.52 -8.80
CA LEU A 93 -19.04 6.65 -7.65
C LEU A 93 -18.77 7.90 -6.79
N VAL A 94 -17.69 8.65 -7.01
CA VAL A 94 -17.37 9.89 -6.29
C VAL A 94 -18.54 10.88 -6.26
N PRO A 95 -19.26 11.18 -7.35
CA PRO A 95 -20.37 12.14 -7.32
C PRO A 95 -21.49 11.75 -6.34
N PHE A 96 -21.73 10.45 -6.14
CA PHE A 96 -22.74 9.96 -5.21
C PHE A 96 -22.34 10.17 -3.76
N LEU A 97 -21.05 10.10 -3.44
CA LEU A 97 -20.54 10.39 -2.10
C LEU A 97 -20.80 11.87 -1.74
N HIS A 98 -20.52 12.78 -2.68
CA HIS A 98 -20.81 14.19 -2.51
C HIS A 98 -22.34 14.47 -2.39
N TRP A 99 -23.14 13.79 -3.21
CA TRP A 99 -24.59 13.96 -3.16
C TRP A 99 -25.20 13.42 -1.86
N GLN A 100 -24.62 12.41 -1.25
CA GLN A 100 -25.09 11.88 0.03
C GLN A 100 -25.16 12.96 1.12
N GLN A 101 -24.26 13.94 1.13
CA GLN A 101 -24.25 15.01 2.12
C GLN A 101 -25.49 15.92 2.01
N THR A 102 -26.08 16.02 0.83
CA THR A 102 -27.30 16.82 0.60
C THR A 102 -28.57 16.12 1.04
N ILE A 103 -28.47 14.83 1.41
CA ILE A 103 -29.63 14.06 1.89
C ILE A 103 -29.85 14.40 3.37
N PRO A 104 -31.04 14.96 3.73
CA PRO A 104 -31.32 15.26 5.12
C PRO A 104 -31.33 13.99 5.98
N ASP A 105 -30.91 14.12 7.25
CA ASP A 105 -30.94 13.05 8.25
C ASP A 105 -32.38 12.62 8.58
N GLN A 106 -32.94 11.83 7.70
CA GLN A 106 -34.28 11.24 7.87
C GLN A 106 -34.11 9.73 8.11
N ALA A 107 -35.11 9.15 8.80
CA ALA A 107 -35.11 7.69 8.91
C ALA A 107 -35.18 7.05 7.52
N ALA A 108 -34.37 6.04 7.30
CA ALA A 108 -34.20 5.37 6.00
C ALA A 108 -35.50 4.88 5.35
N ALA A 109 -36.55 4.70 6.16
CA ALA A 109 -37.90 4.34 5.69
C ALA A 109 -38.55 5.44 4.82
N PHE A 110 -38.16 6.71 5.02
CA PHE A 110 -38.71 7.87 4.32
C PHE A 110 -37.87 8.29 3.09
N TYR A 111 -36.75 7.59 2.80
CA TYR A 111 -35.94 7.92 1.64
C TYR A 111 -36.74 7.70 0.33
N SER A 112 -36.65 8.66 -0.56
CA SER A 112 -37.13 8.52 -1.92
C SER A 112 -36.34 7.42 -2.65
N PRO A 113 -36.87 6.85 -3.74
CA PRO A 113 -36.12 5.87 -4.53
C PRO A 113 -34.72 6.37 -4.97
N GLU A 114 -34.61 7.65 -5.32
CA GLU A 114 -33.35 8.28 -5.73
C GLU A 114 -32.35 8.35 -4.57
N GLN A 115 -32.79 8.76 -3.38
CA GLN A 115 -31.96 8.78 -2.17
C GLN A 115 -31.45 7.38 -1.80
N LYS A 116 -32.30 6.34 -1.94
CA LYS A 116 -31.87 4.94 -1.75
C LYS A 116 -30.76 4.55 -2.73
N HIS A 117 -30.87 4.96 -4.01
CA HIS A 117 -29.80 4.72 -4.98
C HIS A 117 -28.48 5.35 -4.59
N VAL A 118 -28.50 6.59 -4.08
CA VAL A 118 -27.30 7.27 -3.59
C VAL A 118 -26.65 6.48 -2.44
N VAL A 119 -27.44 6.09 -1.43
CA VAL A 119 -26.97 5.31 -0.29
C VAL A 119 -26.35 3.98 -0.73
N TYR A 120 -27.00 3.24 -1.64
CA TYR A 120 -26.44 2.01 -2.17
C TYR A 120 -25.15 2.25 -2.95
N SER A 121 -25.06 3.34 -3.71
CA SER A 121 -23.84 3.69 -4.45
C SER A 121 -22.67 3.97 -3.52
N VAL A 122 -22.92 4.61 -2.38
CA VAL A 122 -21.89 4.85 -1.35
C VAL A 122 -21.46 3.54 -0.67
N ILE A 123 -22.38 2.62 -0.40
CA ILE A 123 -22.05 1.30 0.14
C ILE A 123 -21.15 0.54 -0.86
N ILE A 124 -21.46 0.60 -2.16
CA ILE A 124 -20.64 0.00 -3.22
C ILE A 124 -19.27 0.68 -3.28
N PHE A 125 -19.20 2.00 -3.15
CA PHE A 125 -17.94 2.75 -3.10
C PHE A 125 -17.06 2.28 -1.93
N CYS A 126 -17.62 2.17 -0.72
CA CYS A 126 -16.91 1.68 0.45
C CYS A 126 -16.41 0.23 0.25
N ALA A 127 -17.25 -0.65 -0.28
CA ALA A 127 -16.86 -2.03 -0.58
C ALA A 127 -15.75 -2.09 -1.63
N ALA A 128 -15.84 -1.28 -2.70
CA ALA A 128 -14.82 -1.19 -3.73
C ALA A 128 -13.48 -0.68 -3.17
N SER A 129 -13.52 0.30 -2.26
CA SER A 129 -12.31 0.84 -1.60
C SER A 129 -11.61 -0.20 -0.76
N VAL A 130 -12.35 -0.98 0.02
CA VAL A 130 -11.77 -2.07 0.82
C VAL A 130 -11.19 -3.17 -0.07
N MET A 131 -11.94 -3.58 -1.10
CA MET A 131 -11.45 -4.58 -2.06
C MET A 131 -10.22 -4.09 -2.83
N PHE A 132 -10.15 -2.81 -3.15
CA PHE A 132 -8.97 -2.20 -3.77
C PHE A 132 -7.74 -2.31 -2.86
N LEU A 133 -7.86 -1.96 -1.57
CA LEU A 133 -6.76 -2.03 -0.61
C LEU A 133 -6.32 -3.49 -0.36
N LEU A 134 -7.26 -4.43 -0.26
CA LEU A 134 -6.97 -5.86 -0.14
C LEU A 134 -6.19 -6.37 -1.37
N ASN A 135 -6.66 -6.00 -2.56
CA ASN A 135 -5.99 -6.40 -3.79
C ASN A 135 -4.63 -5.74 -3.96
N LEU A 136 -4.48 -4.49 -3.53
CA LEU A 136 -3.19 -3.78 -3.50
C LEU A 136 -2.20 -4.50 -2.58
N ASN A 137 -2.62 -4.93 -1.39
CA ASN A 137 -1.79 -5.72 -0.47
C ASN A 137 -1.37 -7.06 -1.11
N HIS A 138 -2.29 -7.73 -1.80
CA HIS A 138 -1.97 -8.95 -2.53
C HIS A 138 -0.93 -8.70 -3.63
N LEU A 139 -1.08 -7.62 -4.37
CA LEU A 139 -0.19 -7.21 -5.45
C LEU A 139 1.20 -6.87 -4.93
N LEU A 140 1.31 -6.14 -3.82
CA LEU A 140 2.60 -5.83 -3.18
C LEU A 140 3.29 -7.09 -2.65
N ASN A 141 2.56 -8.01 -2.02
CA ASN A 141 3.11 -9.28 -1.58
C ASN A 141 3.67 -10.11 -2.74
N ARG A 142 3.01 -10.11 -3.89
CA ARG A 142 3.50 -10.75 -5.11
C ARG A 142 4.75 -10.08 -5.66
N LEU A 143 4.75 -8.76 -5.72
CA LEU A 143 5.90 -7.98 -6.20
C LEU A 143 7.16 -8.27 -5.37
N VAL A 144 7.02 -8.30 -4.05
CA VAL A 144 8.13 -8.59 -3.13
C VAL A 144 8.58 -10.05 -3.21
N ALA A 145 7.68 -10.99 -3.53
CA ALA A 145 8.07 -12.39 -3.75
C ALA A 145 9.01 -12.56 -4.96
N MET A 146 8.99 -11.63 -5.91
CA MET A 146 9.87 -11.60 -7.08
C MET A 146 11.23 -10.95 -6.81
N LEU A 147 11.37 -10.20 -5.71
CA LEU A 147 12.63 -9.58 -5.31
C LEU A 147 13.51 -10.56 -4.53
N PRO A 148 14.84 -10.55 -4.73
CA PRO A 148 15.76 -11.49 -4.09
C PRO A 148 15.98 -11.20 -2.60
N ASP A 149 15.48 -10.10 -2.05
CA ASP A 149 15.73 -9.67 -0.67
C ASP A 149 14.84 -10.43 0.35
N PRO A 150 15.43 -11.29 1.22
CA PRO A 150 14.70 -12.05 2.22
C PRO A 150 14.20 -11.19 3.38
N ILE A 151 14.90 -10.10 3.73
CA ILE A 151 14.53 -9.21 4.85
C ILE A 151 13.27 -8.44 4.48
N LEU A 152 13.27 -7.85 3.29
CA LEU A 152 12.10 -7.15 2.75
C LEU A 152 10.87 -8.08 2.70
N ARG A 153 11.08 -9.34 2.31
CA ARG A 153 9.99 -10.33 2.23
C ARG A 153 9.37 -10.62 3.59
N ALA A 154 10.19 -10.69 4.65
CA ALA A 154 9.71 -10.88 6.02
C ALA A 154 8.91 -9.64 6.51
N ASP A 155 9.43 -8.44 6.29
CA ASP A 155 8.79 -7.19 6.66
C ASP A 155 7.42 -7.03 5.97
N ILE A 156 7.36 -7.27 4.67
CA ILE A 156 6.11 -7.13 3.92
C ILE A 156 5.07 -8.17 4.36
N ARG A 157 5.48 -9.40 4.65
CA ARG A 157 4.54 -10.40 5.22
C ARG A 157 3.94 -9.93 6.53
N PHE A 158 4.75 -9.35 7.41
CA PHE A 158 4.26 -8.78 8.66
C PHE A 158 3.21 -7.68 8.41
N PHE A 159 3.49 -6.72 7.54
CA PHE A 159 2.54 -5.66 7.19
C PHE A 159 1.26 -6.20 6.56
N VAL A 160 1.34 -7.21 5.69
CA VAL A 160 0.16 -7.86 5.09
C VAL A 160 -0.71 -8.49 6.16
N ILE A 161 -0.13 -9.18 7.15
CA ILE A 161 -0.87 -9.77 8.27
C ILE A 161 -1.52 -8.67 9.10
N VAL A 162 -0.78 -7.61 9.46
CA VAL A 162 -1.30 -6.46 10.21
C VAL A 162 -2.49 -5.83 9.47
N ASN A 163 -2.36 -5.57 8.18
CA ASN A 163 -3.45 -5.03 7.37
C ASN A 163 -4.66 -5.97 7.37
N PHE A 164 -4.45 -7.28 7.20
CA PHE A 164 -5.55 -8.24 7.20
C PHE A 164 -6.29 -8.25 8.55
N VAL A 165 -5.56 -8.18 9.67
CA VAL A 165 -6.12 -8.07 11.02
C VAL A 165 -6.90 -6.75 11.18
N LEU A 166 -6.42 -5.64 10.61
CA LEU A 166 -7.12 -4.35 10.64
C LEU A 166 -8.36 -4.30 9.75
N PHE A 167 -8.39 -5.05 8.65
CA PHE A 167 -9.57 -5.14 7.79
C PHE A 167 -10.78 -5.79 8.48
N LEU A 168 -10.54 -6.75 9.38
CA LEU A 168 -11.62 -7.42 10.11
C LEU A 168 -12.45 -6.42 10.95
N PRO A 169 -11.87 -5.62 11.88
CA PRO A 169 -12.63 -4.63 12.64
C PRO A 169 -13.16 -3.50 11.77
N LEU A 170 -12.49 -3.14 10.65
CA LEU A 170 -13.03 -2.18 9.68
C LEU A 170 -14.35 -2.69 9.08
N MET A 171 -14.37 -3.91 8.59
CA MET A 171 -15.58 -4.54 8.06
C MET A 171 -16.67 -4.65 9.12
N LEU A 172 -16.29 -5.05 10.34
CA LEU A 172 -17.25 -5.18 11.45
C LEU A 172 -17.84 -3.82 11.81
N SER A 173 -17.04 -2.75 11.90
CA SER A 173 -17.54 -1.40 12.22
C SER A 173 -18.46 -0.86 11.12
N MET A 174 -18.14 -1.10 9.84
CA MET A 174 -19.01 -0.74 8.73
C MET A 174 -20.32 -1.52 8.74
N CYS A 175 -20.31 -2.81 9.03
CA CYS A 175 -21.53 -3.62 9.17
C CYS A 175 -22.38 -3.13 10.36
N LEU A 176 -21.74 -2.84 11.51
CA LEU A 176 -22.43 -2.35 12.70
C LEU A 176 -23.08 -0.98 12.46
N SER A 177 -22.39 -0.07 11.74
CA SER A 177 -22.97 1.25 11.43
C SER A 177 -24.21 1.13 10.53
N GLN A 178 -24.24 0.18 9.57
CA GLN A 178 -25.41 -0.06 8.73
C GLN A 178 -26.56 -0.75 9.48
N LEU A 179 -26.25 -1.56 10.50
CA LEU A 179 -27.24 -2.26 11.31
C LEU A 179 -27.78 -1.39 12.46
N SER A 180 -27.07 -0.34 12.88
CA SER A 180 -27.43 0.49 14.02
C SER A 180 -28.80 1.15 13.85
N LEU A 181 -29.06 1.73 12.68
CA LEU A 181 -30.32 2.46 12.39
C LEU A 181 -31.55 1.53 12.34
N PRO A 182 -31.56 0.42 11.57
CA PRO A 182 -32.71 -0.49 11.57
C PRO A 182 -32.92 -1.18 12.93
N LEU A 183 -31.84 -1.47 13.65
CA LEU A 183 -31.92 -2.05 14.97
C LEU A 183 -32.53 -1.06 15.98
N TYR A 184 -32.10 0.21 15.95
CA TYR A 184 -32.65 1.28 16.76
C TYR A 184 -34.15 1.47 16.47
N ASN A 185 -34.58 1.52 15.21
CA ASN A 185 -35.95 1.65 14.82
C ASN A 185 -36.84 0.49 15.31
N TRP A 186 -36.29 -0.76 15.21
CA TRP A 186 -36.98 -1.93 15.75
C TRP A 186 -37.16 -1.86 17.28
N PHE A 187 -36.12 -1.45 18.01
CA PHE A 187 -36.20 -1.26 19.48
C PHE A 187 -37.10 -0.11 19.83
N ALA A 188 -37.12 0.99 19.11
CA ALA A 188 -37.99 2.12 19.36
C ALA A 188 -39.49 1.76 19.22
N GLN A 189 -39.80 0.88 18.26
CA GLN A 189 -41.16 0.40 18.06
C GLN A 189 -41.61 -0.62 19.11
N ASN A 190 -40.74 -1.55 19.50
CA ASN A 190 -41.12 -2.70 20.36
C ASN A 190 -40.82 -2.43 21.85
N HIS A 191 -39.80 -1.64 22.15
CA HIS A 191 -39.33 -1.38 23.52
C HIS A 191 -38.91 0.09 23.73
N PRO A 192 -39.85 1.05 23.80
CA PRO A 192 -39.53 2.49 23.82
C PRO A 192 -38.66 2.90 25.02
N GLN A 193 -38.76 2.21 26.17
CA GLN A 193 -37.94 2.51 27.34
C GLN A 193 -36.46 2.05 27.13
N LEU A 194 -36.25 0.97 26.42
CA LEU A 194 -34.92 0.50 26.04
C LEU A 194 -34.31 1.38 24.94
N ALA A 195 -35.11 1.82 23.96
CA ALA A 195 -34.68 2.75 22.92
C ALA A 195 -34.24 4.10 23.53
N GLN A 196 -34.88 4.60 24.56
CA GLN A 196 -34.45 5.81 25.24
C GLN A 196 -33.12 5.64 26.00
N ARG A 197 -32.86 4.47 26.57
CA ARG A 197 -31.53 4.12 27.14
C ARG A 197 -30.47 3.89 26.06
N ILE A 198 -30.81 3.28 24.94
CA ILE A 198 -29.93 3.07 23.79
C ILE A 198 -29.69 4.40 23.06
N GLY A 199 -30.68 5.32 23.04
CA GLY A 199 -30.52 6.67 22.48
C GLY A 199 -29.48 7.53 23.23
N SER A 200 -29.26 7.27 24.52
CA SER A 200 -28.14 7.85 25.26
C SER A 200 -26.79 7.22 24.83
N VAL A 201 -26.82 6.11 24.13
CA VAL A 201 -25.69 5.45 23.42
C VAL A 201 -25.52 6.02 21.98
N LEU A 202 -26.22 7.10 21.61
CA LEU A 202 -25.95 7.88 20.38
C LEU A 202 -24.50 8.43 20.34
N GLY A 203 -23.84 8.52 21.51
CA GLY A 203 -22.38 8.61 21.55
C GLY A 203 -21.64 7.42 20.91
N LEU A 204 -22.28 6.24 20.81
CA LEU A 204 -21.71 5.05 20.20
C LEU A 204 -21.59 5.16 18.67
N GLU A 205 -22.54 5.82 18.00
CA GLU A 205 -22.49 6.00 16.55
C GLU A 205 -21.32 6.90 16.15
N ASN A 206 -21.18 8.04 16.81
CA ASN A 206 -20.03 8.93 16.62
C ASN A 206 -18.70 8.23 17.00
N PHE A 207 -18.71 7.40 18.06
CA PHE A 207 -17.55 6.62 18.45
C PHE A 207 -17.21 5.57 17.40
N LEU A 208 -18.18 4.84 16.84
CA LEU A 208 -17.97 3.88 15.77
C LEU A 208 -17.42 4.54 14.50
N HIS A 209 -17.92 5.71 14.12
CA HIS A 209 -17.39 6.48 13.00
C HIS A 209 -15.95 6.89 13.24
N LEU A 210 -15.61 7.37 14.44
CA LEU A 210 -14.26 7.73 14.82
C LEU A 210 -13.32 6.52 14.78
N VAL A 211 -13.74 5.39 15.33
CA VAL A 211 -12.96 4.13 15.30
C VAL A 211 -12.74 3.64 13.88
N THR A 212 -13.77 3.66 13.05
CA THR A 212 -13.68 3.30 11.62
C THR A 212 -12.65 4.17 10.90
N LEU A 213 -12.67 5.47 11.17
CA LEU A 213 -11.74 6.43 10.61
C LEU A 213 -10.29 6.16 11.02
N TRP A 214 -10.05 5.91 12.32
CA TRP A 214 -8.72 5.57 12.82
C TRP A 214 -8.18 4.28 12.20
N ILE A 215 -9.03 3.24 12.10
CA ILE A 215 -8.64 1.97 11.47
C ILE A 215 -8.34 2.19 9.99
N ALA A 216 -9.16 2.93 9.25
CA ALA A 216 -8.92 3.25 7.85
C ALA A 216 -7.59 4.01 7.66
N THR A 217 -7.31 4.97 8.54
CA THR A 217 -6.04 5.72 8.53
C THR A 217 -4.85 4.81 8.76
N LEU A 218 -4.92 3.87 9.71
CA LEU A 218 -3.86 2.90 9.98
C LEU A 218 -3.63 1.97 8.77
N ILE A 219 -4.69 1.50 8.13
CA ILE A 219 -4.58 0.65 6.93
C ILE A 219 -3.91 1.41 5.78
N VAL A 220 -4.28 2.66 5.56
CA VAL A 220 -3.65 3.49 4.51
C VAL A 220 -2.19 3.78 4.85
N ALA A 221 -1.89 4.13 6.11
CA ALA A 221 -0.52 4.39 6.56
C ALA A 221 0.39 3.15 6.41
N THR A 222 -0.09 1.97 6.80
CA THR A 222 0.66 0.72 6.62
C THR A 222 0.83 0.36 5.14
N SER A 223 -0.19 0.54 4.32
CA SER A 223 -0.11 0.32 2.86
C SER A 223 0.88 1.29 2.20
N MET A 224 0.91 2.57 2.63
CA MET A 224 1.88 3.56 2.18
C MET A 224 3.32 3.17 2.57
N ALA A 225 3.53 2.70 3.81
CA ALA A 225 4.84 2.23 4.26
C ALA A 225 5.34 1.02 3.44
N MET A 226 4.44 0.08 3.12
CA MET A 226 4.75 -1.05 2.23
C MET A 226 5.16 -0.60 0.83
N LEU A 227 4.39 0.32 0.23
CA LEU A 227 4.68 0.89 -1.10
C LEU A 227 6.04 1.57 -1.11
N TRP A 228 6.34 2.37 -0.08
CA TRP A 228 7.60 3.09 0.07
C TRP A 228 8.78 2.11 0.18
N LYS A 229 8.74 1.15 1.10
CA LYS A 229 9.79 0.13 1.27
C LYS A 229 10.01 -0.66 -0.02
N THR A 230 8.93 -1.05 -0.70
CA THR A 230 9.03 -1.79 -1.96
C THR A 230 9.68 -0.94 -3.05
N LYS A 231 9.32 0.34 -3.17
CA LYS A 231 9.96 1.28 -4.11
C LYS A 231 11.45 1.40 -3.84
N GLU A 232 11.82 1.62 -2.57
CA GLU A 232 13.22 1.79 -2.15
C GLU A 232 14.05 0.52 -2.44
N ALA A 233 13.52 -0.64 -2.12
CA ALA A 233 14.20 -1.91 -2.41
C ALA A 233 14.40 -2.15 -3.92
N ILE A 234 13.42 -1.80 -4.75
CA ILE A 234 13.57 -1.87 -6.21
C ILE A 234 14.67 -0.90 -6.67
N LEU A 235 14.68 0.33 -6.17
CA LEU A 235 15.69 1.30 -6.53
C LEU A 235 17.08 0.82 -6.12
N ASN A 236 17.23 0.35 -4.90
CA ASN A 236 18.51 -0.18 -4.39
C ASN A 236 18.97 -1.41 -5.19
N SER A 237 18.08 -2.35 -5.52
CA SER A 237 18.45 -3.55 -6.28
C SER A 237 18.87 -3.26 -7.72
N VAL A 238 18.40 -2.17 -8.31
CA VAL A 238 18.67 -1.80 -9.71
C VAL A 238 19.84 -0.83 -9.84
N PHE A 239 19.99 0.09 -8.87
CA PHE A 239 20.98 1.17 -8.92
C PHE A 239 22.17 0.98 -7.99
N SER A 240 22.12 0.03 -7.04
CA SER A 240 23.31 -0.39 -6.28
C SER A 240 24.19 -1.24 -7.18
N LEU A 241 24.83 -0.60 -8.15
CA LEU A 241 25.92 -1.15 -8.97
C LEU A 241 27.25 -1.11 -8.23
N GLU A 242 27.27 -0.83 -6.93
CA GLU A 242 28.44 -1.19 -6.14
C GLU A 242 28.43 -2.73 -6.05
N PRO A 243 29.44 -3.41 -6.64
CA PRO A 243 29.65 -4.82 -6.32
C PRO A 243 29.71 -4.88 -4.79
N PRO A 244 29.09 -5.89 -4.14
CA PRO A 244 29.33 -6.10 -2.73
C PRO A 244 30.85 -6.10 -2.57
N LEU A 245 31.38 -5.15 -1.82
CA LEU A 245 32.74 -5.24 -1.33
C LEU A 245 32.76 -6.61 -0.67
N GLU A 246 33.40 -7.57 -1.35
CA GLU A 246 33.59 -8.89 -0.81
C GLU A 246 34.39 -8.65 0.46
N GLU A 247 33.72 -8.70 1.62
CA GLU A 247 34.38 -8.61 2.94
C GLU A 247 35.51 -9.65 3.06
N GLY A 248 35.65 -10.56 2.10
CA GLY A 248 36.72 -11.49 1.95
C GLY A 248 37.96 -10.94 1.21
N GLU A 249 37.85 -9.88 0.41
CA GLU A 249 39.06 -9.36 -0.30
C GLU A 249 39.93 -8.49 0.64
N GLU A 250 39.35 -7.77 1.62
CA GLU A 250 40.15 -7.05 2.62
C GLU A 250 40.89 -8.02 3.55
N GLU A 251 40.30 -9.16 3.93
CA GLU A 251 40.92 -10.15 4.79
C GLU A 251 42.05 -10.86 4.05
N VAL A 252 41.88 -11.16 2.76
CA VAL A 252 42.92 -11.78 1.92
C VAL A 252 44.08 -10.80 1.62
N VAL A 253 43.78 -9.50 1.45
CA VAL A 253 44.83 -8.49 1.21
C VAL A 253 45.66 -8.29 2.48
N ILE A 254 45.07 -8.26 3.66
CA ILE A 254 45.78 -8.15 4.94
C ILE A 254 46.62 -9.38 5.20
N GLU A 255 46.11 -10.60 4.91
CA GLU A 255 46.84 -11.85 5.09
C GLU A 255 48.01 -11.96 4.12
N LEU A 256 47.90 -11.47 2.87
CA LEU A 256 48.98 -11.42 1.91
C LEU A 256 50.04 -10.38 2.26
N GLU A 257 49.66 -9.25 2.85
CA GLU A 257 50.62 -8.22 3.29
C GLU A 257 51.39 -8.69 4.53
N GLU A 258 50.75 -9.39 5.47
CA GLU A 258 51.37 -9.98 6.66
C GLU A 258 52.34 -11.14 6.30
N LEU A 259 52.01 -11.96 5.25
CA LEU A 259 52.88 -12.98 4.70
C LEU A 259 54.09 -12.38 3.98
N ALA A 260 53.93 -11.27 3.26
CA ALA A 260 55.02 -10.57 2.57
C ALA A 260 56.01 -9.91 3.54
N GLU A 261 55.51 -9.38 4.68
CA GLU A 261 56.34 -8.77 5.71
C GLU A 261 57.13 -9.81 6.51
N ASN A 262 56.60 -11.04 6.67
CA ASN A 262 57.23 -12.14 7.38
C ASN A 262 58.32 -12.85 6.54
N ASP A 263 58.23 -12.80 5.22
CA ASP A 263 59.28 -13.38 4.31
C ASP A 263 60.48 -12.43 4.10
N GLY A 264 60.37 -11.16 4.53
CA GLY A 264 61.41 -10.14 4.36
C GLY A 264 62.69 -10.28 5.23
N THR A 265 62.72 -11.24 6.18
CA THR A 265 63.84 -11.37 7.14
C THR A 265 64.83 -12.50 6.87
N SER A 266 64.76 -13.18 5.73
CA SER A 266 65.75 -14.22 5.39
C SER A 266 66.42 -14.01 4.03
N SER A 267 66.91 -12.79 3.76
CA SER A 267 67.82 -12.54 2.66
C SER A 267 69.26 -13.03 3.02
N LYS A 268 69.50 -14.32 2.94
CA LYS A 268 70.86 -14.84 2.87
C LYS A 268 71.48 -14.40 1.54
N LYS A 269 72.42 -13.41 1.62
CA LYS A 269 73.29 -12.99 0.53
C LYS A 269 73.89 -14.21 -0.15
N PRO A 270 73.81 -14.38 -1.48
CA PRO A 270 74.55 -15.43 -2.21
C PRO A 270 76.06 -15.14 -2.14
N LYS A 271 76.86 -16.16 -1.76
CA LYS A 271 78.31 -16.11 -1.81
C LYS A 271 78.73 -15.85 -3.26
N PRO A 272 79.77 -15.01 -3.48
CA PRO A 272 80.31 -14.76 -4.78
C PRO A 272 80.96 -16.07 -5.30
N PHE A 273 80.75 -16.36 -6.55
CA PHE A 273 81.28 -17.47 -7.30
C PHE A 273 82.78 -17.26 -7.49
N ASP A 274 83.59 -18.21 -7.01
CA ASP A 274 85.07 -18.19 -7.15
C ASP A 274 85.47 -18.99 -8.41
N PRO A 275 86.04 -18.36 -9.47
CA PRO A 275 86.35 -19.03 -10.75
C PRO A 275 87.66 -19.76 -10.79
N SER A 276 88.28 -20.09 -9.66
CA SER A 276 89.66 -20.64 -9.64
C SER A 276 89.73 -22.12 -9.31
N LEU A 277 88.73 -22.92 -9.65
CA LEU A 277 88.85 -24.41 -9.59
C LEU A 277 88.40 -24.99 -10.93
N ASN A 278 89.47 -25.01 -11.84
CA ASN A 278 89.72 -26.04 -12.84
C ASN A 278 91.17 -26.03 -13.21
#